data_d6dd37119d6d00e5d88de16a5f0d1d2a
#
_entry.id   d6dd37119d6d00e5d88de16a5f0d1d2a
#
_cell.length_a   1.000
_cell.length_b   1.000
_cell.length_c   1.000
_cell.angle_alpha   90.00
_cell.angle_beta   90.00
_cell.angle_gamma   90.00
#
_symmetry.space_group_name_H-M   'P 1'
#
loop_
_entity.id
_entity.type
_entity.pdbx_description
1 polymer ?
#
loop_
_entity_poly.entity_id
_entity_poly.type
_entity_poly.pdbx_seq_one_letter_code
_entity_poly.pdbx_strand_id
1 'polypeptide(L)'
;MEDQLIQLSETKVKINIKRAMIDGSYFEDISAKDIKITNANLSDLEIEGAQLGGAYIHNIGMPPKGHPFYDAAAKQRPLKFEDCELSGSTISNCNLSDVSIADCELKGMRINGILVEDLLKAYHQ
;
A
#
# COMPACT_ATOMS: atom_id res chain seq x y z
N MET A 1 5.97 10.29 -27.35
CA MET A 1 6.59 8.96 -27.12
C MET A 1 5.54 7.89 -27.34
N GLU A 2 5.79 6.98 -28.22
CA GLU A 2 4.87 5.86 -28.45
C GLU A 2 5.07 4.81 -27.37
N ASP A 3 3.98 4.14 -27.01
CA ASP A 3 4.04 3.04 -26.05
C ASP A 3 4.74 1.84 -26.68
N GLN A 4 5.60 1.22 -25.92
CA GLN A 4 6.22 -0.06 -26.27
C GLN A 4 5.57 -1.13 -25.40
N LEU A 5 5.19 -2.25 -26.01
CA LEU A 5 4.72 -3.40 -25.26
C LEU A 5 5.86 -4.36 -25.03
N ILE A 6 6.19 -4.59 -23.75
CA ILE A 6 7.18 -5.61 -23.35
C ILE A 6 6.42 -6.76 -22.73
N GLN A 7 6.55 -7.94 -23.31
CA GLN A 7 5.92 -9.16 -22.79
C GLN A 7 7.00 -10.15 -22.34
N LEU A 8 6.89 -10.60 -21.11
CA LEU A 8 7.78 -11.61 -20.54
C LEU A 8 6.90 -12.75 -20.03
N SER A 9 7.27 -13.98 -20.36
CA SER A 9 6.50 -15.16 -20.01
C SER A 9 7.45 -16.34 -19.75
N GLU A 10 7.13 -17.12 -18.71
CA GLU A 10 7.87 -18.35 -18.37
C GLU A 10 9.38 -18.13 -18.33
N THR A 11 9.81 -17.05 -17.67
CA THR A 11 11.21 -16.64 -17.64
C THR A 11 11.62 -16.19 -16.24
N LYS A 12 12.92 -16.09 -16.02
CA LYS A 12 13.49 -15.57 -14.78
C LYS A 12 14.39 -14.40 -15.12
N VAL A 13 14.00 -13.22 -14.70
CA VAL A 13 14.73 -11.99 -15.00
C VAL A 13 14.73 -11.06 -13.79
N LYS A 14 15.71 -10.16 -13.76
CA LYS A 14 15.66 -8.96 -12.91
C LYS A 14 15.41 -7.76 -13.81
N ILE A 15 14.53 -6.87 -13.35
CA ILE A 15 14.16 -5.68 -14.12
C ILE A 15 14.58 -4.45 -13.32
N ASN A 16 15.26 -3.52 -13.97
CA ASN A 16 15.60 -2.23 -13.39
C ASN A 16 15.01 -1.15 -14.26
N ILE A 17 14.01 -0.45 -13.73
CA ILE A 17 13.28 0.59 -14.45
C ILE A 17 13.48 1.91 -13.70
N LYS A 18 13.95 2.92 -14.39
CA LYS A 18 14.17 4.25 -13.82
C LYS A 18 13.64 5.33 -14.76
N ARG A 19 13.01 6.35 -14.20
CA ARG A 19 12.55 7.54 -14.94
C ARG A 19 11.71 7.15 -16.16
N ALA A 20 10.77 6.23 -15.95
CA ALA A 20 9.92 5.71 -17.00
C ALA A 20 8.45 5.78 -16.59
N MET A 21 7.57 5.79 -17.58
CA MET A 21 6.13 5.66 -17.36
C MET A 21 5.73 4.25 -17.78
N ILE A 22 5.18 3.50 -16.83
CA ILE A 22 4.69 2.14 -17.10
C ILE A 22 3.21 2.02 -16.75
N ASP A 23 2.49 3.12 -16.86
CA ASP A 23 1.05 3.18 -16.58
C ASP A 23 0.30 2.10 -17.36
N GLY A 24 -0.65 1.44 -16.70
CA GLY A 24 -1.45 0.40 -17.34
C GLY A 24 -0.77 -0.96 -17.47
N SER A 25 0.42 -1.13 -16.90
CA SER A 25 1.13 -2.41 -16.92
C SER A 25 0.41 -3.46 -16.09
N TYR A 26 0.58 -4.72 -16.43
CA TYR A 26 -0.10 -5.85 -15.82
C TYR A 26 0.87 -6.96 -15.47
N PHE A 27 0.81 -7.44 -14.25
CA PHE A 27 1.63 -8.53 -13.75
C PHE A 27 0.71 -9.63 -13.20
N GLU A 28 0.87 -10.84 -13.68
CA GLU A 28 0.03 -11.97 -13.29
C GLU A 28 0.88 -13.21 -13.05
N ASP A 29 0.56 -13.95 -11.99
CA ASP A 29 1.20 -15.22 -11.67
C ASP A 29 2.72 -15.11 -11.63
N ILE A 30 3.21 -14.09 -10.94
CA ILE A 30 4.65 -13.82 -10.84
C ILE A 30 5.17 -14.11 -9.43
N SER A 31 6.46 -14.36 -9.33
CA SER A 31 7.20 -14.22 -8.08
C SER A 31 8.02 -12.93 -8.15
N ALA A 32 7.76 -12.01 -7.25
CA ALA A 32 8.44 -10.72 -7.20
C ALA A 32 8.90 -10.44 -5.77
N LYS A 33 9.56 -11.42 -5.15
CA LYS A 33 10.12 -11.25 -3.81
C LYS A 33 11.26 -10.25 -3.83
N ASP A 34 11.41 -9.51 -2.73
CA ASP A 34 12.50 -8.55 -2.56
C ASP A 34 12.48 -7.41 -3.58
N ILE A 35 11.32 -7.15 -4.18
CA ILE A 35 11.18 -6.01 -5.09
C ILE A 35 11.22 -4.72 -4.28
N LYS A 36 11.79 -3.68 -4.88
CA LYS A 36 11.86 -2.36 -4.25
C LYS A 36 11.32 -1.31 -5.21
N ILE A 37 10.38 -0.51 -4.73
CA ILE A 37 9.79 0.59 -5.49
C ILE A 37 10.01 1.87 -4.69
N THR A 38 10.68 2.85 -5.27
CA THR A 38 10.97 4.12 -4.59
C THR A 38 10.58 5.30 -5.47
N ASN A 39 10.10 6.36 -4.83
CA ASN A 39 9.80 7.64 -5.49
C ASN A 39 8.89 7.45 -6.71
N ALA A 40 7.83 6.69 -6.55
CA ALA A 40 6.92 6.34 -7.63
C ALA A 40 5.53 6.94 -7.40
N ASN A 41 4.83 7.19 -8.49
CA ASN A 41 3.40 7.46 -8.43
C ASN A 41 2.69 6.14 -8.76
N LEU A 42 2.07 5.55 -7.76
CA LEU A 42 1.34 4.28 -7.88
C LEU A 42 -0.17 4.49 -7.72
N SER A 43 -0.67 5.68 -8.03
CA SER A 43 -2.10 5.98 -7.91
C SER A 43 -2.92 4.98 -8.71
N ASP A 44 -4.04 4.54 -8.10
CA ASP A 44 -4.97 3.56 -8.69
C ASP A 44 -4.36 2.17 -8.90
N LEU A 45 -3.29 1.86 -8.15
CA LEU A 45 -2.72 0.51 -8.12
C LEU A 45 -3.76 -0.47 -7.57
N GLU A 46 -3.85 -1.64 -8.19
CA GLU A 46 -4.62 -2.76 -7.64
C GLU A 46 -3.69 -3.95 -7.40
N ILE A 47 -3.76 -4.51 -6.21
CA ILE A 47 -3.05 -5.74 -5.85
C ILE A 47 -4.11 -6.74 -5.39
N GLU A 48 -4.22 -7.85 -6.08
CA GLU A 48 -5.19 -8.88 -5.76
C GLU A 48 -4.53 -10.25 -5.68
N GLY A 49 -4.89 -11.02 -4.66
CA GLY A 49 -4.44 -12.40 -4.55
C GLY A 49 -2.95 -12.56 -4.27
N ALA A 50 -2.29 -11.54 -3.74
CA ALA A 50 -0.85 -11.55 -3.52
C ALA A 50 -0.47 -11.96 -2.10
N GLN A 51 0.71 -12.53 -1.96
CA GLN A 51 1.35 -12.75 -0.67
C GLN A 51 2.28 -11.57 -0.40
N LEU A 52 2.04 -10.84 0.68
CA LEU A 52 2.82 -9.65 1.03
C LEU A 52 3.60 -9.81 2.34
N GLY A 53 3.78 -11.03 2.82
CA GLY A 53 4.46 -11.27 4.08
C GLY A 53 5.80 -10.55 4.18
N GLY A 54 5.97 -9.75 5.22
CA GLY A 54 7.19 -8.96 5.41
C GLY A 54 7.26 -7.66 4.62
N ALA A 55 6.22 -7.33 3.85
CA ALA A 55 6.21 -6.06 3.09
C ALA A 55 6.38 -4.87 4.04
N TYR A 56 7.19 -3.90 3.64
CA TYR A 56 7.43 -2.68 4.39
C TYR A 56 7.04 -1.50 3.52
N ILE A 57 5.90 -0.88 3.86
CA ILE A 57 5.35 0.26 3.12
C ILE A 57 5.49 1.46 4.03
N HIS A 58 6.32 2.41 3.62
CA HIS A 58 6.61 3.54 4.50
C HIS A 58 6.83 4.81 3.71
N ASN A 59 6.60 5.94 4.38
CA ASN A 59 6.78 7.27 3.80
C ASN A 59 5.96 7.47 2.53
N ILE A 60 4.76 6.88 2.47
CA ILE A 60 3.87 7.10 1.33
C ILE A 60 3.04 8.36 1.56
N GLY A 61 2.71 9.02 0.47
CA GLY A 61 1.97 10.26 0.48
C GLY A 61 2.28 11.07 -0.78
N MET A 62 1.87 12.32 -0.75
CA MET A 62 2.14 13.23 -1.88
C MET A 62 3.58 13.76 -1.80
N PRO A 63 4.16 14.18 -2.93
CA PRO A 63 5.49 14.79 -2.92
C PRO A 63 5.55 15.98 -1.97
N PRO A 64 6.64 16.11 -1.19
CA PRO A 64 6.76 17.19 -0.22
C PRO A 64 7.05 18.53 -0.89
N LYS A 65 6.84 19.61 -0.11
CA LYS A 65 7.18 20.96 -0.55
C LYS A 65 8.65 21.01 -0.97
N GLY A 66 8.92 21.59 -2.13
CA GLY A 66 10.26 21.62 -2.71
C GLY A 66 10.52 20.54 -3.76
N HIS A 67 9.68 19.54 -3.83
CA HIS A 67 9.78 18.51 -4.87
C HIS A 67 9.23 19.07 -6.21
N PRO A 68 9.84 18.68 -7.38
CA PRO A 68 9.39 19.18 -8.68
C PRO A 68 7.91 18.94 -8.97
N PHE A 69 7.32 17.88 -8.43
CA PHE A 69 5.92 17.55 -8.65
C PHE A 69 5.02 17.95 -7.49
N TYR A 70 5.52 18.81 -6.57
CA TYR A 70 4.70 19.30 -5.47
C TYR A 70 3.51 20.12 -5.99
N ASP A 71 2.33 19.83 -5.45
CA ASP A 71 1.10 20.56 -5.72
C ASP A 71 0.35 20.72 -4.40
N ALA A 72 0.27 21.94 -3.90
CA ALA A 72 -0.36 22.23 -2.62
C ALA A 72 -1.85 21.87 -2.59
N ALA A 73 -2.51 21.86 -3.75
CA ALA A 73 -3.93 21.53 -3.86
C ALA A 73 -4.19 20.04 -3.98
N ALA A 74 -3.18 19.26 -4.33
CA ALA A 74 -3.34 17.82 -4.53
C ALA A 74 -3.25 17.07 -3.20
N LYS A 75 -4.10 16.06 -3.04
CA LYS A 75 -4.12 15.18 -1.86
C LYS A 75 -4.09 13.74 -2.31
N GLN A 76 -3.47 12.88 -1.50
CA GLN A 76 -3.54 11.46 -1.73
C GLN A 76 -4.98 11.00 -1.52
N ARG A 77 -5.55 10.33 -2.53
CA ARG A 77 -6.88 9.76 -2.41
C ARG A 77 -6.84 8.56 -1.45
N PRO A 78 -7.95 8.25 -0.75
CA PRO A 78 -7.98 7.16 0.20
C PRO A 78 -7.59 5.81 -0.41
N LEU A 79 -6.86 5.01 0.37
CA LEU A 79 -6.56 3.62 0.04
C LEU A 79 -7.68 2.73 0.59
N LYS A 80 -7.81 1.53 0.03
CA LYS A 80 -8.79 0.54 0.47
C LYS A 80 -8.12 -0.82 0.64
N PHE A 81 -8.33 -1.41 1.80
CA PHE A 81 -7.95 -2.80 2.09
C PHE A 81 -9.22 -3.59 2.34
N GLU A 82 -9.42 -4.68 1.64
CA GLU A 82 -10.64 -5.48 1.72
C GLU A 82 -10.28 -6.96 1.63
N ASP A 83 -10.86 -7.77 2.50
CA ASP A 83 -10.66 -9.21 2.51
C ASP A 83 -9.18 -9.60 2.62
N CYS A 84 -8.45 -8.90 3.49
CA CYS A 84 -7.01 -9.08 3.65
C CYS A 84 -6.66 -9.74 4.98
N GLU A 85 -5.61 -10.54 4.98
CA GLU A 85 -5.03 -11.10 6.18
C GLU A 85 -3.92 -10.17 6.66
N LEU A 86 -4.18 -9.41 7.71
CA LEU A 86 -3.25 -8.41 8.24
C LEU A 86 -2.83 -8.70 9.68
N SER A 87 -3.11 -9.90 10.20
CA SER A 87 -2.77 -10.21 11.60
C SER A 87 -1.27 -10.03 11.86
N GLY A 88 -0.94 -9.47 13.02
CA GLY A 88 0.43 -9.20 13.41
C GLY A 88 1.08 -7.99 12.75
N SER A 89 0.39 -7.34 11.83
CA SER A 89 0.91 -6.14 11.15
C SER A 89 0.93 -4.93 12.08
N THR A 90 1.78 -3.96 11.78
CA THR A 90 1.88 -2.73 12.56
C THR A 90 1.65 -1.50 11.69
N ILE A 91 1.00 -0.50 12.27
CA ILE A 91 0.83 0.82 11.68
C ILE A 91 1.34 1.81 12.72
N SER A 92 2.37 2.57 12.39
CA SER A 92 2.95 3.52 13.32
C SER A 92 3.33 4.83 12.65
N ASN A 93 3.23 5.92 13.39
CA ASN A 93 3.62 7.25 12.93
C ASN A 93 2.89 7.69 11.65
N CYS A 94 1.64 7.25 11.50
CA CYS A 94 0.84 7.54 10.32
C CYS A 94 -0.29 8.51 10.64
N ASN A 95 -0.73 9.24 9.63
CA ASN A 95 -1.96 10.01 9.73
C ASN A 95 -3.12 9.07 9.40
N LEU A 96 -3.94 8.76 10.40
CA LEU A 96 -5.10 7.88 10.25
C LEU A 96 -6.42 8.64 10.34
N SER A 97 -6.40 9.97 10.12
CA SER A 97 -7.62 10.76 10.12
C SER A 97 -8.65 10.17 9.16
N ASP A 98 -9.88 10.03 9.62
CA ASP A 98 -11.00 9.54 8.81
C ASP A 98 -10.86 8.10 8.31
N VAL A 99 -9.90 7.32 8.85
CA VAL A 99 -9.83 5.89 8.55
C VAL A 99 -11.02 5.19 9.20
N SER A 100 -11.66 4.29 8.46
CA SER A 100 -12.78 3.48 8.92
C SER A 100 -12.39 2.00 8.88
N ILE A 101 -12.65 1.30 9.98
CA ILE A 101 -12.43 -0.14 10.09
C ILE A 101 -13.78 -0.77 10.40
N ALA A 102 -14.25 -1.67 9.54
CA ALA A 102 -15.55 -2.30 9.67
C ALA A 102 -15.49 -3.78 9.29
N ASP A 103 -16.34 -4.57 9.95
CA ASP A 103 -16.53 -5.99 9.63
C ASP A 103 -15.24 -6.81 9.65
N CYS A 104 -14.34 -6.48 10.60
CA CYS A 104 -13.04 -7.12 10.75
C CYS A 104 -12.96 -7.92 12.05
N GLU A 105 -12.10 -8.94 12.07
CA GLU A 105 -11.73 -9.62 13.30
C GLU A 105 -10.74 -8.74 14.07
N LEU A 106 -11.12 -8.31 15.26
CA LEU A 106 -10.35 -7.35 16.06
C LEU A 106 -9.64 -7.98 17.26
N LYS A 107 -9.64 -9.29 17.36
CA LYS A 107 -9.04 -9.98 18.51
C LYS A 107 -7.56 -9.64 18.63
N GLY A 108 -7.17 -9.08 19.77
CA GLY A 108 -5.78 -8.73 20.04
C GLY A 108 -5.30 -7.45 19.37
N MET A 109 -6.15 -6.77 18.60
CA MET A 109 -5.79 -5.47 18.01
C MET A 109 -5.60 -4.44 19.11
N ARG A 110 -4.58 -3.60 18.96
CA ARG A 110 -4.30 -2.52 19.93
C ARG A 110 -4.20 -1.18 19.23
N ILE A 111 -4.64 -0.15 19.93
CA ILE A 111 -4.42 1.25 19.55
C ILE A 111 -3.70 1.90 20.71
N ASN A 112 -2.49 2.41 20.44
CA ASN A 112 -1.62 3.00 21.47
C ASN A 112 -1.49 2.10 22.72
N GLY A 113 -1.34 0.80 22.48
CA GLY A 113 -1.14 -0.19 23.54
C GLY A 113 -2.40 -0.69 24.22
N ILE A 114 -3.58 -0.14 23.89
CA ILE A 114 -4.84 -0.51 24.52
C ILE A 114 -5.61 -1.47 23.61
N LEU A 115 -6.07 -2.58 24.18
CA LEU A 115 -6.89 -3.53 23.41
C LEU A 115 -8.18 -2.87 22.92
N VAL A 116 -8.43 -2.98 21.64
CA VAL A 116 -9.66 -2.46 21.05
C VAL A 116 -10.89 -3.12 21.65
N GLU A 117 -10.80 -4.43 21.97
CA GLU A 117 -11.87 -5.17 22.65
C GLU A 117 -12.28 -4.49 23.97
N ASP A 118 -11.30 -4.00 24.74
CA ASP A 118 -11.57 -3.30 26.00
C ASP A 118 -12.23 -1.94 25.76
N LEU A 119 -11.78 -1.22 24.73
CA LEU A 119 -12.37 0.07 24.37
C LEU A 119 -13.83 -0.08 23.95
N LEU A 120 -14.13 -1.08 23.14
CA LEU A 120 -15.49 -1.35 22.68
C LEU A 120 -16.40 -1.79 23.83
N LYS A 121 -15.85 -2.61 24.75
CA LYS A 121 -16.58 -3.05 25.94
C LYS A 121 -16.94 -1.85 26.82
N ALA A 122 -16.00 -0.94 27.04
CA ALA A 122 -16.24 0.26 27.83
C ALA A 122 -17.30 1.17 27.19
N TYR A 123 -17.30 1.25 25.87
CA TYR A 123 -18.29 2.04 25.14
C TYR A 123 -19.72 1.51 25.33
N HIS A 124 -19.87 0.19 25.44
CA HIS A 124 -21.19 -0.45 25.56
C HIS A 124 -21.67 -0.61 27.03
N GLN A 125 -20.96 -0.07 28.01
CA GLN A 125 -21.39 -0.10 29.42
C GLN A 125 -22.46 0.93 29.71
#